data_4e5ff8177ea1005ec606be688ec1b220
#
_entry.id   4e5ff8177ea1005ec606be688ec1b220
#
_cell.length_a   1.000
_cell.length_b   1.000
_cell.length_c   1.000
_cell.angle_alpha   90.00
_cell.angle_beta   90.00
_cell.angle_gamma   90.00
#
_symmetry.space_group_name_H-M   'P 1'
#
loop_
_entity.id
_entity.type
_entity.pdbx_description
1 polymer ?
#
loop_
_entity_poly.entity_id
_entity_poly.type
_entity_poly.pdbx_seq_one_letter_code
_entity_poly.pdbx_strand_id
1 'polypeptide(L)'
;MSVVEVKFRPSTQPEIVDRLEKLLERAKAGSIVGFVCAYEYIEGGVNGSWDMGPGCRPTNLLGELTRMQVLLATRINAGEASVEDMAT
;
A
#
# COMPACT_ATOMS: atom_id res chain seq x y z
N MET A 1 18.09 -8.96 13.19
CA MET A 1 17.57 -9.37 13.00
C MET A 1 16.86 -9.85 12.68
N SER A 2 16.65 -9.95 12.89
CA SER A 2 16.07 -10.66 12.65
C SER A 2 15.14 -10.75 11.93
N VAL A 3 14.96 -10.49 11.54
CA VAL A 3 14.05 -10.51 10.83
C VAL A 3 13.86 -11.51 10.08
N VAL A 4 14.68 -11.94 9.97
CA VAL A 4 14.65 -12.90 9.32
C VAL A 4 13.85 -13.86 9.59
N GLU A 5 13.57 -13.82 10.60
CA GLU A 5 12.76 -14.65 11.02
C GLU A 5 11.51 -14.56 10.43
N VAL A 6 11.31 -13.74 9.59
CA VAL A 6 10.12 -13.60 8.96
C VAL A 6 9.76 -14.87 8.33
N LYS A 7 8.77 -15.48 8.81
CA LYS A 7 8.27 -16.62 8.19
C LYS A 7 7.00 -16.22 7.57
N PHE A 8 6.79 -16.59 6.33
CA PHE A 8 5.56 -16.29 5.66
C PHE A 8 4.48 -17.18 6.23
N ARG A 9 3.44 -16.56 6.73
CA ARG A 9 2.30 -17.29 7.21
C ARG A 9 1.45 -17.74 6.04
N PRO A 10 0.53 -18.67 6.25
CA PRO A 10 -0.38 -19.07 5.18
C PRO A 10 -1.16 -17.90 4.61
N SER A 11 -1.41 -16.87 5.41
CA SER A 11 -2.15 -15.71 4.95
C SER A 11 -1.26 -14.66 4.29
N THR A 12 0.03 -14.92 4.16
CA THR A 12 0.93 -13.95 3.53
C THR A 12 0.53 -13.75 2.07
N GLN A 13 0.59 -12.50 1.65
CA GLN A 13 0.24 -12.13 0.28
C GLN A 13 1.52 -11.86 -0.49
N PRO A 14 1.96 -12.80 -1.31
CA PRO A 14 3.25 -12.65 -2.00
C PRO A 14 3.31 -11.41 -2.89
N GLU A 15 2.20 -11.04 -3.49
CA GLU A 15 2.20 -9.87 -4.35
C GLU A 15 2.41 -8.59 -3.56
N ILE A 16 1.86 -8.53 -2.35
CA ILE A 16 2.06 -7.36 -1.51
C ILE A 16 3.50 -7.29 -1.06
N VAL A 17 4.07 -8.42 -0.66
CA VAL A 17 5.46 -8.46 -0.23
C VAL A 17 6.37 -8.00 -1.37
N ASP A 18 6.14 -8.50 -2.57
CA ASP A 18 6.96 -8.15 -3.71
C ASP A 18 6.91 -6.65 -4.01
N ARG A 19 5.71 -6.06 -3.96
CA ARG A 19 5.56 -4.63 -4.22
C ARG A 19 6.27 -3.80 -3.18
N LEU A 20 6.16 -4.19 -1.91
CA LEU A 20 6.82 -3.44 -0.85
C LEU A 20 8.33 -3.56 -0.93
N GLU A 21 8.83 -4.71 -1.30
CA GLU A 21 10.27 -4.90 -1.47
C GLU A 21 10.79 -4.02 -2.61
N LYS A 22 10.05 -3.94 -3.70
CA LYS A 22 10.47 -3.08 -4.81
C LYS A 22 10.44 -1.61 -4.42
N LEU A 23 9.45 -1.20 -3.64
CA LEU A 23 9.41 0.16 -3.15
C LEU A 23 10.59 0.45 -2.24
N LEU A 24 10.93 -0.50 -1.38
CA LEU A 24 12.05 -0.34 -0.48
C LEU A 24 13.36 -0.17 -1.26
N GLU A 25 13.55 -0.95 -2.31
CA GLU A 25 14.74 -0.84 -3.14
C GLU A 25 14.84 0.54 -3.78
N ARG A 26 13.73 1.04 -4.27
CA ARG A 26 13.71 2.37 -4.88
C ARG A 26 13.97 3.47 -3.86
N ALA A 27 13.46 3.28 -2.65
CA ALA A 27 13.69 4.24 -1.57
C ALA A 27 15.16 4.25 -1.19
N LYS A 28 15.77 3.07 -1.10
CA LYS A 28 17.19 2.99 -0.77
C LYS A 28 18.05 3.61 -1.88
N ALA A 29 17.62 3.53 -3.11
CA ALA A 29 18.34 4.12 -4.22
C ALA A 29 18.13 5.63 -4.31
N GLY A 30 17.27 6.18 -3.47
CA GLY A 30 17.02 7.62 -3.47
C GLY A 30 16.09 8.11 -4.56
N SER A 31 15.39 7.21 -5.24
CA SER A 31 14.51 7.64 -6.32
C SER A 31 13.11 7.96 -5.84
N ILE A 32 12.79 7.69 -4.58
CA ILE A 32 11.51 8.06 -4.02
C ILE A 32 11.75 9.17 -3.01
N VAL A 33 11.08 10.29 -3.19
CA VAL A 33 11.25 11.44 -2.31
C VAL A 33 10.03 11.69 -1.42
N GLY A 34 9.00 10.92 -1.59
CA GLY A 34 7.83 11.00 -0.73
C GLY A 34 6.95 9.82 -0.97
N PHE A 35 6.19 9.44 0.04
CA PHE A 35 5.25 8.34 -0.13
C PHE A 35 4.09 8.51 0.83
N VAL A 36 2.99 7.84 0.50
CA VAL A 36 1.84 7.74 1.36
C VAL A 36 1.20 6.41 1.03
N CYS A 37 0.75 5.71 2.03
CA CYS A 37 0.13 4.41 1.83
C CYS A 37 -0.94 4.16 2.88
N ALA A 38 -1.84 3.25 2.56
CA ALA A 38 -2.84 2.75 3.49
C ALA A 38 -2.77 1.25 3.46
N TYR A 39 -3.02 0.63 4.58
CA TYR A 39 -2.96 -0.84 4.66
C TYR A 39 -3.96 -1.34 5.68
N GLU A 40 -4.32 -2.60 5.50
CA GLU A 40 -5.29 -3.22 6.35
C GLU A 40 -4.69 -4.47 6.96
N TYR A 41 -4.95 -4.68 8.25
CA TYR A 41 -4.45 -5.85 8.97
C TYR A 41 -5.42 -7.00 8.83
N ILE A 42 -4.90 -8.21 8.88
CA ILE A 42 -5.75 -9.38 8.78
C ILE A 42 -6.71 -9.47 9.95
N GLU A 43 -6.33 -8.91 11.09
CA GLU A 43 -7.20 -8.92 12.26
C GLU A 43 -8.32 -7.90 12.17
N GLY A 44 -8.30 -7.10 11.13
CA GLY A 44 -9.22 -5.99 10.99
C GLY A 44 -8.54 -4.71 11.41
N GLY A 45 -9.02 -3.61 10.92
CA GLY A 45 -8.40 -2.33 11.20
C GLY A 45 -7.52 -1.89 10.04
N VAL A 46 -7.51 -0.60 9.81
CA VAL A 46 -6.73 0.00 8.74
C VAL A 46 -5.85 1.07 9.33
N ASN A 47 -4.76 1.34 8.67
CA ASN A 47 -3.85 2.38 9.10
C ASN A 47 -3.17 2.96 7.88
N GLY A 48 -2.42 4.02 8.07
CA GLY A 48 -1.71 4.67 6.99
C GLY A 48 -0.36 5.16 7.46
N SER A 49 0.49 5.43 6.50
CA SER A 49 1.82 5.93 6.79
C SER A 49 2.22 6.86 5.67
N TRP A 50 2.96 7.93 6.01
CA TRP A 50 3.40 8.85 4.98
C TRP A 50 4.66 9.57 5.47
N ASP A 51 5.44 10.02 4.49
CA ASP A 51 6.60 10.84 4.76
C ASP A 51 6.91 11.61 3.48
N MET A 52 7.42 12.82 3.66
CA MET A 52 7.75 13.66 2.52
C MET A 52 9.12 14.26 2.76
N GLY A 53 10.06 13.86 1.92
CA GLY A 53 11.41 14.38 1.99
C GLY A 53 11.60 15.59 1.09
N PRO A 54 12.81 16.11 1.08
CA PRO A 54 13.13 17.24 0.20
C PRO A 54 12.87 16.86 -1.27
N GLY A 55 12.28 17.77 -1.98
CA GLY A 55 11.97 17.51 -3.38
C GLY A 55 10.58 16.92 -3.62
N CYS A 56 9.91 16.49 -2.58
CA CYS A 56 8.57 15.98 -2.73
C CYS A 56 7.60 17.11 -2.96
N ARG A 57 6.62 16.87 -3.82
CA ARG A 57 5.56 17.83 -4.07
C ARG A 57 4.25 17.22 -3.56
N PRO A 58 3.78 17.67 -2.41
CA PRO A 58 2.59 17.06 -1.80
C PRO A 58 1.36 17.05 -2.71
N THR A 59 1.23 18.08 -3.55
CA THR A 59 0.08 18.12 -4.46
C THR A 59 0.14 17.02 -5.49
N ASN A 60 1.34 16.58 -5.89
CA ASN A 60 1.46 15.46 -6.80
C ASN A 60 1.05 14.17 -6.12
N LEU A 61 1.45 13.98 -4.86
CA LEU A 61 1.02 12.81 -4.10
C LEU A 61 -0.49 12.82 -3.93
N LEU A 62 -1.06 13.97 -3.61
CA LEU A 62 -2.49 14.06 -3.42
C LEU A 62 -3.24 13.73 -4.70
N GLY A 63 -2.75 14.20 -5.84
CA GLY A 63 -3.35 13.88 -7.12
C GLY A 63 -3.31 12.39 -7.41
N GLU A 64 -2.20 11.72 -7.10
CA GLU A 64 -2.09 10.30 -7.33
C GLU A 64 -3.03 9.52 -6.39
N LEU A 65 -3.16 9.97 -5.14
CA LEU A 65 -4.09 9.34 -4.21
C LEU A 65 -5.52 9.44 -4.72
N THR A 66 -5.88 10.60 -5.27
CA THR A 66 -7.22 10.78 -5.83
C THR A 66 -7.44 9.81 -6.98
N ARG A 67 -6.44 9.66 -7.85
CA ARG A 67 -6.54 8.74 -8.97
C ARG A 67 -6.72 7.31 -8.48
N MET A 68 -5.93 6.92 -7.47
CA MET A 68 -6.02 5.58 -6.93
C MET A 68 -7.37 5.34 -6.25
N GLN A 69 -7.90 6.37 -5.60
CA GLN A 69 -9.21 6.27 -4.97
C GLN A 69 -10.29 5.97 -6.01
N VAL A 70 -10.24 6.65 -7.15
CA VAL A 70 -11.20 6.42 -8.21
C VAL A 70 -11.06 5.00 -8.76
N LEU A 71 -9.84 4.55 -8.98
CA LEU A 71 -9.60 3.21 -9.50
C LEU A 71 -10.11 2.15 -8.54
N LEU A 72 -9.85 2.34 -7.25
CA LEU A 72 -10.30 1.38 -6.25
C LEU A 72 -11.82 1.35 -6.19
N ALA A 73 -12.45 2.52 -6.20
CA ALA A 73 -13.90 2.59 -6.18
C ALA A 73 -14.49 1.91 -7.41
N THR A 74 -13.86 2.07 -8.57
CA THR A 74 -14.29 1.42 -9.78
C THR A 74 -14.25 -0.09 -9.66
N ARG A 75 -13.19 -0.62 -9.05
CA ARG A 75 -13.09 -2.06 -8.85
C ARG A 75 -14.14 -2.57 -7.89
N ILE A 76 -14.40 -1.83 -6.84
CA ILE A 76 -15.45 -2.21 -5.89
C ILE A 76 -16.80 -2.23 -6.61
N ASN A 77 -17.08 -1.21 -7.41
CA ASN A 77 -18.35 -1.13 -8.10
C ASN A 77 -18.49 -2.23 -9.17
N ALA A 78 -17.39 -2.67 -9.71
CA ALA A 78 -17.41 -3.76 -10.69
C ALA A 78 -17.49 -5.13 -10.03
N GLY A 79 -17.45 -5.18 -8.70
CA GLY A 79 -17.55 -6.45 -8.00
C GLY A 79 -16.24 -7.20 -7.86
N GLU A 80 -15.12 -6.59 -8.23
CA GLU A 80 -13.86 -7.27 -8.09
C GLU A 80 -13.48 -7.45 -6.63
N ALA A 81 -13.82 -6.48 -5.81
CA ALA A 81 -13.71 -6.65 -4.38
C ALA A 81 -15.09 -7.10 -3.96
N SER A 82 -15.21 -8.28 -3.44
CA SER A 82 -16.52 -8.86 -3.18
C SER A 82 -17.27 -8.02 -2.18
N VAL A 83 -18.50 -7.72 -2.50
CA VAL A 83 -19.33 -6.95 -1.60
C VAL A 83 -19.60 -7.75 -0.35
N GLU A 84 -19.71 -9.04 -0.49
CA GLU A 84 -19.94 -9.87 0.67
C GLU A 84 -18.78 -9.78 1.61
N ASP A 85 -17.57 -9.71 1.09
CA ASP A 85 -16.40 -9.58 1.95
C ASP A 85 -16.49 -8.29 2.71
N MET A 86 -17.01 -7.26 2.10
CA MET A 86 -17.10 -5.98 2.76
C MET A 86 -18.25 -5.94 3.74
N ALA A 87 -19.29 -6.69 3.48
CA ALA A 87 -20.45 -6.67 4.33
C ALA A 87 -20.24 -7.47 5.59
N THR A 88 -19.32 -8.37 5.58
CA THR A 88 -19.03 -9.17 6.73
C THR A 88 -17.83 -8.60 7.48
#